data_33653f33fc4fdfe1cd0ba78968313b8f
#
_entry.id   33653f33fc4fdfe1cd0ba78968313b8f
#
_cell.length_a   1.000
_cell.length_b   1.000
_cell.length_c   1.000
_cell.angle_alpha   90.00
_cell.angle_beta   90.00
_cell.angle_gamma   90.00
#
_symmetry.space_group_name_H-M   'P 1'
#
loop_
_entity.id
_entity.type
_entity.pdbx_description
1 polymer ?
#
loop_
_entity_poly.entity_id
_entity_poly.type
_entity_poly.pdbx_seq_one_letter_code
_entity_poly.pdbx_strand_id
1 'polypeptide(L)'
;MNPEINQSLSAKPTVKWMLGSASRTIAFGFGSGLSPIAPGTAGTLWAWASFLIGSYFLTTENWLWIIGVGILLGCWICGQVSEDLGKKDFGGIVWDEVVAFWLILVLTMPMTIWMQALAFGVFRFFDAAKPGPIGLIDHHFKQLEENNNQAPSNRKQTLWRGF
;
A
#
# COMPACT_ATOMS: atom_id res chain seq x y z
N MET A 1 -1.94 7.10 31.16
CA MET A 1 -1.97 7.00 29.69
C MET A 1 -2.66 8.25 29.16
N ASN A 2 -1.91 9.14 28.49
CA ASN A 2 -2.37 10.51 28.21
C ASN A 2 -3.39 10.50 27.06
N PRO A 3 -4.65 10.97 27.24
CA PRO A 3 -5.68 10.92 26.21
C PRO A 3 -5.35 11.76 24.96
N GLU A 4 -4.47 12.74 25.08
CA GLU A 4 -4.02 13.59 23.97
C GLU A 4 -3.14 12.83 22.96
N ILE A 5 -2.38 11.81 23.41
CA ILE A 5 -1.54 10.97 22.54
C ILE A 5 -2.41 10.06 21.66
N ASN A 6 -3.55 9.59 22.19
CA ASN A 6 -4.48 8.73 21.44
C ASN A 6 -5.29 9.49 20.36
N GLN A 7 -5.51 10.80 20.54
CA GLN A 7 -6.22 11.61 19.55
C GLN A 7 -5.34 11.97 18.36
N SER A 8 -4.02 12.12 18.54
CA SER A 8 -3.08 12.41 17.44
C SER A 8 -2.88 11.21 16.50
N LEU A 9 -3.02 9.98 17.01
CA LEU A 9 -2.90 8.73 16.22
C LEU A 9 -4.15 8.41 15.38
N SER A 10 -5.27 9.08 15.61
CA SER A 10 -6.55 8.87 14.92
C SER A 10 -6.86 9.91 13.85
N ALA A 11 -6.12 11.00 13.76
CA ALA A 11 -6.38 12.06 12.80
C ALA A 11 -6.03 11.59 11.38
N LYS A 12 -6.98 11.74 10.44
CA LYS A 12 -6.71 11.51 9.01
C LYS A 12 -5.64 12.50 8.53
N PRO A 13 -4.66 12.04 7.72
CA PRO A 13 -3.65 12.94 7.18
C PRO A 13 -4.30 14.06 6.37
N THR A 14 -3.86 15.30 6.64
CA THR A 14 -4.34 16.48 5.94
C THR A 14 -3.35 16.92 4.87
N VAL A 15 -3.81 17.73 3.92
CA VAL A 15 -2.93 18.34 2.90
C VAL A 15 -1.76 19.08 3.56
N LYS A 16 -2.02 19.84 4.63
CA LYS A 16 -0.96 20.57 5.36
C LYS A 16 0.08 19.62 5.97
N TRP A 17 -0.36 18.51 6.55
CA TRP A 17 0.53 17.49 7.11
C TRP A 17 1.38 16.82 6.02
N MET A 18 0.78 16.50 4.87
CA MET A 18 1.45 15.92 3.71
C MET A 18 2.54 16.86 3.16
N LEU A 19 2.20 18.14 2.93
CA LEU A 19 3.13 19.13 2.40
C LEU A 19 4.25 19.51 3.38
N GLY A 20 4.16 19.12 4.63
CA GLY A 20 5.20 19.33 5.65
C GLY A 20 6.47 18.49 5.43
N SER A 21 6.45 17.49 4.52
CA SER A 21 7.62 16.65 4.19
C SER A 21 7.57 16.18 2.74
N ALA A 22 8.72 16.20 2.06
CA ALA A 22 8.87 15.66 0.71
C ALA A 22 8.54 14.16 0.67
N SER A 23 8.98 13.39 1.68
CA SER A 23 8.69 11.95 1.80
C SER A 23 7.18 11.69 1.84
N ARG A 24 6.43 12.46 2.63
CA ARG A 24 4.97 12.34 2.71
C ARG A 24 4.29 12.70 1.41
N THR A 25 4.75 13.77 0.75
CA THR A 25 4.20 14.20 -0.55
C THR A 25 4.37 13.12 -1.61
N ILE A 26 5.54 12.49 -1.68
CA ILE A 26 5.82 11.39 -2.61
C ILE A 26 5.00 10.14 -2.24
N ALA A 27 5.03 9.71 -0.97
CA ALA A 27 4.30 8.52 -0.52
C ALA A 27 2.80 8.61 -0.82
N PHE A 28 2.21 9.80 -0.69
CA PHE A 28 0.81 10.07 -1.01
C PHE A 28 0.56 10.40 -2.50
N GLY A 29 1.50 10.09 -3.38
CA GLY A 29 1.37 10.30 -4.82
C GLY A 29 0.94 11.72 -5.16
N PHE A 30 1.64 12.72 -4.59
CA PHE A 30 1.38 14.15 -4.77
C PHE A 30 -0.05 14.58 -4.42
N GLY A 31 -0.67 13.88 -3.46
CA GLY A 31 -2.00 14.20 -2.93
C GLY A 31 -3.11 13.27 -3.43
N SER A 32 -2.87 12.43 -4.43
CA SER A 32 -3.83 11.43 -4.89
C SER A 32 -4.24 10.45 -3.78
N GLY A 33 -3.31 10.09 -2.89
CA GLY A 33 -3.53 9.24 -1.72
C GLY A 33 -4.37 9.87 -0.61
N LEU A 34 -4.67 11.17 -0.67
CA LEU A 34 -5.62 11.83 0.25
C LEU A 34 -7.08 11.64 -0.16
N SER A 35 -7.34 10.97 -1.28
CA SER A 35 -8.72 10.68 -1.74
C SER A 35 -9.50 9.91 -0.67
N PRO A 36 -10.71 10.37 -0.30
CA PRO A 36 -11.47 9.76 0.80
C PRO A 36 -12.13 8.42 0.42
N ILE A 37 -12.32 8.15 -0.87
CA ILE A 37 -13.13 7.01 -1.34
C ILE A 37 -12.24 5.87 -1.85
N ALA A 38 -11.26 6.15 -2.70
CA ALA A 38 -10.43 5.14 -3.34
C ALA A 38 -9.02 5.72 -3.62
N PRO A 39 -8.17 5.88 -2.58
CA PRO A 39 -6.86 6.52 -2.74
C PRO A 39 -5.97 5.79 -3.75
N GLY A 40 -5.96 4.47 -3.76
CA GLY A 40 -5.19 3.71 -4.73
C GLY A 40 -5.68 3.90 -6.17
N THR A 41 -7.00 4.00 -6.41
CA THR A 41 -7.52 4.33 -7.75
C THR A 41 -7.10 5.74 -8.18
N ALA A 42 -7.16 6.70 -7.25
CA ALA A 42 -6.69 8.06 -7.51
C ALA A 42 -5.17 8.09 -7.79
N GLY A 43 -4.37 7.30 -7.06
CA GLY A 43 -2.94 7.12 -7.29
C GLY A 43 -2.63 6.55 -8.68
N THR A 44 -3.34 5.50 -9.06
CA THR A 44 -3.17 4.87 -10.38
C THR A 44 -3.62 5.79 -11.53
N LEU A 45 -4.70 6.57 -11.35
CA LEU A 45 -5.12 7.59 -12.32
C LEU A 45 -4.08 8.70 -12.45
N TRP A 46 -3.52 9.15 -11.34
CA TRP A 46 -2.43 10.12 -11.34
C TRP A 46 -1.20 9.58 -12.06
N ALA A 47 -0.86 8.30 -11.82
CA ALA A 47 0.23 7.64 -12.52
C ALA A 47 0.00 7.60 -14.03
N TRP A 48 -1.21 7.29 -14.46
CA TRP A 48 -1.56 7.26 -15.89
C TRP A 48 -1.45 8.65 -16.52
N ALA A 49 -2.06 9.65 -15.90
CA ALA A 49 -1.98 11.03 -16.39
C ALA A 49 -0.54 11.55 -16.46
N SER A 50 0.26 11.31 -15.42
CA SER A 50 1.67 11.71 -15.38
C SER A 50 2.51 10.96 -16.43
N PHE A 51 2.22 9.69 -16.69
CA PHE A 51 2.85 8.91 -17.76
C PHE A 51 2.54 9.48 -19.14
N LEU A 52 1.27 9.79 -19.41
CA LEU A 52 0.86 10.38 -20.69
C LEU A 52 1.59 11.71 -20.94
N ILE A 53 1.62 12.58 -19.95
CA ILE A 53 2.30 13.87 -20.05
C ILE A 53 3.82 13.67 -20.17
N GLY A 54 4.40 12.85 -19.32
CA GLY A 54 5.84 12.60 -19.29
C GLY A 54 6.37 11.96 -20.58
N SER A 55 5.56 11.09 -21.23
CA SER A 55 5.95 10.41 -22.47
C SER A 55 6.12 11.35 -23.68
N TYR A 56 5.67 12.61 -23.57
CA TYR A 56 6.01 13.64 -24.55
C TYR A 56 7.47 14.13 -24.43
N PHE A 57 8.08 13.99 -23.26
CA PHE A 57 9.40 14.54 -22.95
C PHE A 57 10.43 13.48 -22.63
N LEU A 58 9.99 12.30 -22.18
CA LEU A 58 10.81 11.24 -21.66
C LEU A 58 10.81 10.04 -22.62
N THR A 59 12.01 9.49 -22.85
CA THR A 59 12.18 8.22 -23.57
C THR A 59 11.84 7.03 -22.66
N THR A 60 11.64 5.86 -23.24
CA THR A 60 11.46 4.60 -22.50
C THR A 60 12.59 4.34 -21.51
N GLU A 61 13.83 4.64 -21.90
CA GLU A 61 15.00 4.48 -21.04
C GLU A 61 14.92 5.41 -19.83
N ASN A 62 14.54 6.67 -20.01
CA ASN A 62 14.37 7.63 -18.91
C ASN A 62 13.28 7.15 -17.94
N TRP A 63 12.18 6.60 -18.46
CA TRP A 63 11.13 6.01 -17.63
C TRP A 63 11.63 4.84 -16.80
N LEU A 64 12.44 3.95 -17.37
CA LEU A 64 13.02 2.81 -16.63
C LEU A 64 13.92 3.29 -15.48
N TRP A 65 14.71 4.34 -15.70
CA TRP A 65 15.52 4.95 -14.63
C TRP A 65 14.64 5.56 -13.54
N ILE A 66 13.62 6.33 -13.90
CA ILE A 66 12.66 6.94 -12.95
C ILE A 66 11.97 5.85 -12.13
N ILE A 67 11.52 4.77 -12.77
CA ILE A 67 10.85 3.64 -12.10
C ILE A 67 11.83 2.93 -11.17
N GLY A 68 13.05 2.63 -11.61
CA GLY A 68 14.08 1.98 -10.79
C GLY A 68 14.41 2.77 -9.53
N VAL A 69 14.67 4.07 -9.69
CA VAL A 69 14.89 4.98 -8.55
C VAL A 69 13.63 5.08 -7.69
N GLY A 70 12.45 5.15 -8.31
CA GLY A 70 11.16 5.22 -7.63
C GLY A 70 10.86 4.00 -6.75
N ILE A 71 11.25 2.80 -7.19
CA ILE A 71 11.13 1.56 -6.39
C ILE A 71 12.06 1.64 -5.16
N LEU A 72 13.33 1.96 -5.37
CA LEU A 72 14.32 2.00 -4.29
C LEU A 72 13.97 3.05 -3.23
N LEU A 73 13.66 4.27 -3.68
CA LEU A 73 13.25 5.35 -2.79
C LEU A 73 11.88 5.06 -2.16
N GLY A 74 10.96 4.45 -2.90
CA GLY A 74 9.62 4.13 -2.44
C GLY A 74 9.63 3.20 -1.24
N CYS A 75 10.44 2.14 -1.26
CA CYS A 75 10.57 1.23 -0.13
C CYS A 75 11.00 1.97 1.16
N TRP A 76 11.94 2.88 1.05
CA TRP A 76 12.42 3.66 2.20
C TRP A 76 11.40 4.71 2.65
N ILE A 77 10.84 5.48 1.72
CA ILE A 77 9.89 6.56 1.97
C ILE A 77 8.57 6.03 2.57
N CYS A 78 8.02 4.96 1.99
CA CYS A 78 6.78 4.37 2.47
C CYS A 78 6.93 3.79 3.88
N GLY A 79 8.11 3.17 4.18
CA GLY A 79 8.44 2.72 5.52
C GLY A 79 8.43 3.87 6.54
N GLN A 80 9.15 4.96 6.22
CA GLN A 80 9.22 6.16 7.07
C GLN A 80 7.84 6.78 7.34
N VAL A 81 7.03 6.92 6.29
CA VAL A 81 5.69 7.54 6.41
C VAL A 81 4.71 6.62 7.17
N SER A 82 4.85 5.29 7.04
CA SER A 82 4.08 4.34 7.84
C SER A 82 4.40 4.47 9.34
N GLU A 83 5.67 4.64 9.68
CA GLU A 83 6.10 4.89 11.07
C GLU A 83 5.54 6.23 11.59
N ASP A 84 5.64 7.30 10.80
CA ASP A 84 5.08 8.62 11.12
C ASP A 84 3.57 8.59 11.41
N LEU A 85 2.85 7.71 10.70
CA LEU A 85 1.40 7.52 10.87
C LEU A 85 1.04 6.55 11.99
N GLY A 86 2.00 5.76 12.49
CA GLY A 86 1.76 4.68 13.44
C GLY A 86 0.87 3.56 12.89
N LYS A 87 0.79 3.43 11.56
CA LYS A 87 -0.06 2.45 10.85
C LYS A 87 0.73 1.77 9.75
N LYS A 88 0.88 0.45 9.82
CA LYS A 88 1.68 -0.32 8.86
C LYS A 88 1.10 -0.29 7.45
N ASP A 89 -0.21 -0.35 7.28
CA ASP A 89 -0.86 -0.45 5.96
C ASP A 89 -1.89 0.69 5.81
N PHE A 90 -1.40 1.92 5.74
CA PHE A 90 -2.29 3.05 5.51
C PHE A 90 -2.61 3.19 4.02
N GLY A 91 -3.86 2.97 3.65
CA GLY A 91 -4.32 2.98 2.25
C GLY A 91 -4.16 4.30 1.49
N GLY A 92 -3.67 5.35 2.12
CA GLY A 92 -3.29 6.61 1.47
C GLY A 92 -1.84 6.64 0.97
N ILE A 93 -1.02 5.66 1.33
CA ILE A 93 0.31 5.46 0.76
C ILE A 93 0.11 4.72 -0.56
N VAL A 94 0.25 5.44 -1.67
CA VAL A 94 -0.09 4.97 -3.03
C VAL A 94 1.10 4.96 -3.98
N TRP A 95 2.30 5.26 -3.48
CA TRP A 95 3.51 5.37 -4.31
C TRP A 95 3.89 4.06 -5.00
N ASP A 96 3.73 2.94 -4.33
CA ASP A 96 3.95 1.61 -4.86
C ASP A 96 3.02 1.31 -6.04
N GLU A 97 1.74 1.68 -5.96
CA GLU A 97 0.77 1.55 -7.05
C GLU A 97 1.13 2.45 -8.24
N VAL A 98 1.61 3.67 -7.96
CA VAL A 98 2.05 4.62 -9.00
C VAL A 98 3.21 4.03 -9.79
N VAL A 99 4.26 3.57 -9.11
CA VAL A 99 5.46 3.04 -9.75
C VAL A 99 5.17 1.71 -10.47
N ALA A 100 4.35 0.84 -9.87
CA ALA A 100 3.93 -0.41 -10.48
C ALA A 100 3.14 -0.17 -11.78
N PHE A 101 2.25 0.82 -11.80
CA PHE A 101 1.48 1.13 -12.99
C PHE A 101 2.33 1.79 -14.08
N TRP A 102 3.28 2.66 -13.75
CA TRP A 102 4.27 3.17 -14.71
C TRP A 102 5.07 2.03 -15.36
N LEU A 103 5.49 1.04 -14.58
CA LEU A 103 6.21 -0.12 -15.10
C LEU A 103 5.36 -0.91 -16.10
N ILE A 104 4.08 -1.15 -15.77
CA ILE A 104 3.14 -1.82 -16.70
C ILE A 104 3.02 -1.04 -18.00
N LEU A 105 2.82 0.28 -17.94
CA LEU A 105 2.70 1.13 -19.12
C LEU A 105 3.97 1.11 -19.99
N VAL A 106 5.15 1.20 -19.36
CA VAL A 106 6.43 1.15 -20.11
C VAL A 106 6.65 -0.19 -20.78
N LEU A 107 6.40 -1.30 -20.08
CA LEU A 107 6.62 -2.66 -20.62
C LEU A 107 5.64 -3.03 -21.74
N THR A 108 4.49 -2.39 -21.77
CA THR A 108 3.42 -2.68 -22.74
C THR A 108 3.39 -1.71 -23.92
N MET A 109 4.22 -0.66 -23.92
CA MET A 109 4.30 0.28 -25.06
C MET A 109 4.89 -0.39 -26.32
N PRO A 110 4.42 -0.01 -27.52
CA PRO A 110 3.41 1.01 -27.83
C PRO A 110 1.96 0.49 -27.70
N MET A 111 1.14 1.18 -26.91
CA MET A 111 -0.26 0.82 -26.70
C MET A 111 -1.20 1.98 -27.05
N THR A 112 -2.35 1.64 -27.61
CA THR A 112 -3.43 2.61 -27.78
C THR A 112 -4.02 3.01 -26.40
N ILE A 113 -4.65 4.17 -26.34
CA ILE A 113 -5.27 4.65 -25.10
C ILE A 113 -6.32 3.66 -24.53
N TRP A 114 -7.03 2.95 -25.40
CA TRP A 114 -8.00 1.93 -24.99
C TRP A 114 -7.35 0.71 -24.33
N MET A 115 -6.19 0.30 -24.85
CA MET A 115 -5.41 -0.78 -24.23
C MET A 115 -4.83 -0.33 -22.87
N GLN A 116 -4.41 0.93 -22.74
CA GLN A 116 -3.97 1.47 -21.46
C GLN A 116 -5.12 1.52 -20.46
N ALA A 117 -6.35 1.88 -20.91
CA ALA A 117 -7.54 1.83 -20.08
C ALA A 117 -7.88 0.41 -19.61
N LEU A 118 -7.72 -0.58 -20.48
CA LEU A 118 -7.87 -1.99 -20.12
C LEU A 118 -6.81 -2.41 -19.09
N ALA A 119 -5.54 -2.06 -19.32
CA ALA A 119 -4.45 -2.32 -18.38
C ALA A 119 -4.73 -1.68 -17.01
N PHE A 120 -5.27 -0.46 -16.98
CA PHE A 120 -5.73 0.20 -15.75
C PHE A 120 -6.80 -0.63 -15.03
N GLY A 121 -7.84 -1.05 -15.74
CA GLY A 121 -8.92 -1.85 -15.17
C GLY A 121 -8.43 -3.18 -14.59
N VAL A 122 -7.59 -3.90 -15.34
CA VAL A 122 -6.99 -5.16 -14.92
C VAL A 122 -6.09 -4.96 -13.70
N PHE A 123 -5.22 -3.95 -13.74
CA PHE A 123 -4.34 -3.63 -12.60
C PHE A 123 -5.15 -3.35 -11.33
N ARG A 124 -6.17 -2.50 -11.42
CA ARG A 124 -7.03 -2.17 -10.26
C ARG A 124 -7.84 -3.36 -9.77
N PHE A 125 -8.29 -4.23 -10.66
CA PHE A 125 -8.98 -5.46 -10.27
C PHE A 125 -8.08 -6.37 -9.42
N PHE A 126 -6.86 -6.66 -9.89
CA PHE A 126 -5.92 -7.51 -9.15
C PHE A 126 -5.44 -6.84 -7.85
N ASP A 127 -5.20 -5.56 -7.86
CA ASP A 127 -4.76 -4.82 -6.69
C ASP A 127 -5.85 -4.79 -5.59
N ALA A 128 -7.10 -4.55 -5.97
CA ALA A 128 -8.21 -4.62 -5.04
C ALA A 128 -8.53 -6.04 -4.56
N ALA A 129 -8.21 -7.08 -5.36
CA ALA A 129 -8.42 -8.48 -5.00
C ALA A 129 -7.36 -9.01 -4.01
N LYS A 130 -6.18 -8.36 -3.88
CA LYS A 130 -5.10 -8.78 -2.97
C LYS A 130 -5.53 -8.97 -1.50
N PRO A 131 -6.36 -8.10 -0.89
CA PRO A 131 -6.77 -8.26 0.50
C PRO A 131 -7.66 -9.49 0.76
N GLY A 132 -8.43 -9.95 -0.24
CA GLY A 132 -9.38 -11.04 -0.09
C GLY A 132 -8.74 -12.39 0.26
N PRO A 133 -7.85 -12.96 -0.57
CA PRO A 133 -7.26 -14.27 -0.29
C PRO A 133 -6.26 -14.24 0.87
N ILE A 134 -5.51 -13.14 1.04
CA ILE A 134 -4.53 -12.99 2.13
C ILE A 134 -5.24 -12.83 3.48
N GLY A 135 -6.32 -12.07 3.55
CA GLY A 135 -7.14 -11.92 4.75
C GLY A 135 -7.80 -13.23 5.20
N LEU A 136 -8.20 -14.08 4.25
CA LEU A 136 -8.74 -15.43 4.56
C LEU A 136 -7.66 -16.36 5.13
N ILE A 137 -6.43 -16.29 4.64
CA ILE A 137 -5.31 -17.07 5.13
C ILE A 137 -4.92 -16.62 6.55
N ASP A 138 -4.81 -15.31 6.79
CA ASP A 138 -4.48 -14.76 8.11
C ASP A 138 -5.55 -15.10 9.17
N HIS A 139 -6.84 -15.07 8.80
CA HIS A 139 -7.94 -15.52 9.65
C HIS A 139 -7.84 -17.01 9.99
N HIS A 140 -7.43 -17.83 9.02
CA HIS A 140 -7.29 -19.27 9.23
C HIS A 140 -6.12 -19.59 10.16
N PHE A 141 -4.99 -18.91 10.00
CA PHE A 141 -3.83 -19.08 10.89
C PHE A 141 -4.11 -18.58 12.31
N LYS A 142 -4.79 -17.46 12.48
CA LYS A 142 -5.21 -16.95 13.82
C LYS A 142 -6.13 -17.93 14.54
N GLN A 143 -7.07 -18.55 13.84
CA GLN A 143 -7.95 -19.58 14.44
C GLN A 143 -7.17 -20.83 14.84
N LEU A 144 -6.15 -21.23 14.09
CA LEU A 144 -5.29 -22.35 14.44
C LEU A 144 -4.42 -22.07 15.68
N GLU A 145 -3.90 -20.86 15.81
CA GLU A 145 -3.15 -20.43 17.01
C GLU A 145 -4.07 -20.33 18.24
N GLU A 146 -5.28 -19.81 18.10
CA GLU A 146 -6.23 -19.68 19.18
C GLU A 146 -6.73 -21.06 19.66
N ASN A 147 -6.98 -22.00 18.75
CA ASN A 147 -7.30 -23.39 19.07
C ASN A 147 -6.14 -24.12 19.73
N ASN A 148 -4.90 -23.84 19.33
CA ASN A 148 -3.71 -24.46 19.92
C ASN A 148 -3.40 -23.91 21.33
N ASN A 149 -3.74 -22.64 21.57
CA ASN A 149 -3.60 -22.01 22.89
C ASN A 149 -4.77 -22.36 23.84
N GLN A 150 -5.94 -22.81 23.31
CA GLN A 150 -7.07 -23.29 24.08
C GLN A 150 -7.04 -24.81 24.34
N ALA A 151 -6.07 -25.54 23.79
CA ALA A 151 -5.84 -26.92 24.15
C ALA A 151 -5.49 -27.00 25.65
N PRO A 152 -6.32 -27.61 26.48
CA PRO A 152 -6.32 -27.40 27.92
C PRO A 152 -5.04 -27.92 28.55
N SER A 153 -4.50 -27.14 29.50
CA SER A 153 -3.44 -27.52 30.46
C SER A 153 -3.83 -28.71 31.35
N ASN A 154 -4.82 -29.48 30.94
CA ASN A 154 -5.40 -30.59 31.69
C ASN A 154 -4.49 -31.85 31.71
N ARG A 155 -3.39 -31.83 30.96
CA ARG A 155 -2.46 -32.99 30.95
C ARG A 155 -1.46 -32.99 32.10
N LYS A 156 -1.33 -31.91 32.87
CA LYS A 156 -0.41 -31.82 33.99
C LYS A 156 -1.03 -32.10 35.38
N GLN A 157 -2.36 -32.11 35.52
CA GLN A 157 -3.01 -32.36 36.81
C GLN A 157 -3.34 -33.82 37.11
N THR A 158 -3.32 -34.68 36.11
CA THR A 158 -3.59 -36.13 36.33
C THR A 158 -2.41 -36.94 36.78
N LEU A 159 -1.17 -36.41 36.71
CA LEU A 159 0.03 -37.12 37.12
C LEU A 159 0.39 -36.97 38.60
N TRP A 160 -0.26 -36.08 39.37
CA TRP A 160 0.04 -35.84 40.77
C TRP A 160 -1.04 -36.36 41.75
N ARG A 161 -2.04 -37.11 41.28
CA ARG A 161 -3.08 -37.73 42.12
C ARG A 161 -2.98 -39.24 42.26
N GLY A 162 -1.84 -39.80 41.90
CA GLY A 162 -1.61 -41.26 41.94
C GLY A 162 -0.37 -41.67 42.74
N PHE A 163 -0.09 -41.02 43.91
CA PHE A 163 0.79 -41.54 44.96
C PHE A 163 0.22 -41.19 46.30
#